data_aa0818134aec6862a13c1dbfa7f462d9
#
_entry.id   aa0818134aec6862a13c1dbfa7f462d9
#
_cell.length_a   1.000
_cell.length_b   1.000
_cell.length_c   1.000
_cell.angle_alpha   90.00
_cell.angle_beta   90.00
_cell.angle_gamma   90.00
#
_symmetry.space_group_name_H-M   'P 1'
#
loop_
_entity.id
_entity.type
_entity.pdbx_description
1 polymer ?
#
loop_
_entity_poly.entity_id
_entity_poly.type
_entity_poly.pdbx_seq_one_letter_code
_entity_poly.pdbx_strand_id
1 'polypeptide(L)'
;MQSCQRYFSKLVSPLEQHKSNTFTNRVRIPIEAGQPLHETRPFLIKSGELTPGISALEYYERRIRLAETLPPKSCVILAGNDIQFASGAVFYPFQQENDLFYLSGWNEPNSVMILEKPTDSLSDTIFHMLVPPKDAFAEKWEGFRSGVYGVQEIFNADESASINDLSKYLPKIINRNDFIYFDMLSTSNPSSSNFKHIKSLLDGSGNSNRSLNSIANKTIKPISKRIAEFRKIKSPQELRIMRRAGQISGRSFNQAFAKRFRNERTLDSFLHYKFISGGCDKDAYIPVVATGSNSLCIHYTRNDDVMFDDEMVLVDAAGSLGGYCADISRTWPNSGKFTDAQRDLYEAVLNVQRDCIKLCKASNNYSLHDIHEKSITLMKQELKNLGIDKVSGWNVEKLYPHYIGHNLGLDVHDVPKVSRYEPLKVGQVITIEPGLYIPNEESFPSYFRNVGIRIEDDIAIGEDTYTNLTVEAVKEIDDLENVMQNGLSTKFEEDQVAPL
;
A
#
# COMPACT_ATOMS: atom_id res chain seq x y z
N MET A 1 31.29 15.72 -1.12
CA MET A 1 31.68 14.31 -1.26
C MET A 1 32.90 13.89 -0.41
N GLN A 2 34.00 14.64 -0.35
CA GLN A 2 35.19 14.21 0.41
C GLN A 2 35.04 14.20 1.96
N SER A 3 34.13 14.96 2.54
CA SER A 3 33.90 14.96 4.01
C SER A 3 33.07 13.78 4.51
N CYS A 4 32.12 13.28 3.71
CA CYS A 4 31.33 12.10 4.06
C CYS A 4 32.17 10.81 4.09
N GLN A 5 33.08 10.62 3.13
CA GLN A 5 33.91 9.40 3.05
C GLN A 5 34.79 9.12 4.27
N ARG A 6 35.18 10.17 5.02
CA ARG A 6 36.02 10.01 6.24
C ARG A 6 35.25 9.47 7.46
N TYR A 7 33.92 9.56 7.47
CA TYR A 7 33.10 9.04 8.57
C TYR A 7 32.68 7.59 8.36
N PHE A 8 32.59 7.11 7.10
CA PHE A 8 32.17 5.75 6.78
C PHE A 8 33.16 4.66 7.23
N SER A 9 34.46 4.96 7.34
CA SER A 9 35.48 3.99 7.78
C SER A 9 35.42 3.62 9.27
N LYS A 10 34.57 4.28 10.05
CA LYS A 10 34.39 4.04 11.50
C LYS A 10 33.04 3.41 11.85
N LEU A 11 32.18 3.16 10.88
CA LEU A 11 30.92 2.45 11.12
C LEU A 11 31.23 0.95 11.18
N VAL A 12 30.88 0.34 12.30
CA VAL A 12 30.81 -1.12 12.38
C VAL A 12 29.85 -1.60 11.30
N SER A 13 30.27 -2.58 10.51
CA SER A 13 29.48 -3.12 9.42
C SER A 13 28.04 -3.42 9.90
N PRO A 14 26.99 -3.01 9.18
CA PRO A 14 25.62 -3.33 9.54
C PRO A 14 25.38 -4.84 9.75
N LEU A 15 26.13 -5.68 9.02
CA LEU A 15 26.11 -7.13 9.16
C LEU A 15 26.68 -7.64 10.49
N GLU A 16 27.65 -6.94 11.07
CA GLU A 16 28.22 -7.29 12.38
C GLU A 16 27.31 -6.84 13.52
N GLN A 17 26.63 -5.70 13.38
CA GLN A 17 25.61 -5.26 14.32
C GLN A 17 24.39 -6.15 14.33
N HIS A 18 24.03 -6.73 13.16
CA HIS A 18 22.90 -7.64 13.01
C HIS A 18 23.12 -9.00 13.71
N LYS A 19 24.36 -9.43 13.82
CA LYS A 19 24.75 -10.70 14.47
C LYS A 19 24.81 -10.62 15.99
N SER A 20 24.91 -9.41 16.53
CA SER A 20 24.85 -9.17 17.97
C SER A 20 23.48 -8.60 18.33
N ASN A 21 22.74 -9.24 19.19
CA ASN A 21 21.48 -8.73 19.75
C ASN A 21 21.67 -7.47 20.62
N THR A 22 22.83 -6.82 20.55
CA THR A 22 23.19 -5.64 21.33
C THR A 22 23.82 -4.57 20.46
N PHE A 23 23.11 -3.43 20.30
CA PHE A 23 23.61 -2.24 19.62
C PHE A 23 24.33 -1.35 20.66
N THR A 24 25.62 -1.56 20.86
CA THR A 24 26.36 -0.92 21.95
C THR A 24 26.97 0.44 21.61
N ASN A 25 27.21 0.73 20.33
CA ASN A 25 27.84 1.98 19.92
C ASN A 25 27.16 2.59 18.68
N ARG A 26 26.65 3.79 18.81
CA ARG A 26 26.13 4.58 17.70
C ARG A 26 27.07 5.73 17.39
N VAL A 27 27.62 5.76 16.17
CA VAL A 27 28.24 6.98 15.65
C VAL A 27 27.12 7.93 15.24
N ARG A 28 27.01 9.08 15.90
CA ARG A 28 26.08 10.12 15.50
C ARG A 28 26.64 10.83 14.27
N ILE A 29 25.91 10.77 13.18
CA ILE A 29 26.17 11.56 11.97
C ILE A 29 25.32 12.82 12.10
N PRO A 30 25.87 14.01 11.83
CA PRO A 30 25.14 15.28 12.00
C PRO A 30 24.07 15.54 10.93
N ILE A 31 23.70 14.54 10.13
CA ILE A 31 22.62 14.63 9.17
C ILE A 31 21.32 14.20 9.86
N GLU A 32 20.43 15.15 10.05
CA GLU A 32 19.13 14.95 10.63
C GLU A 32 18.07 15.17 9.54
N ALA A 33 17.23 14.17 9.33
CA ALA A 33 16.13 14.16 8.35
C ALA A 33 14.86 13.65 9.02
N GLY A 34 13.71 14.01 8.48
CA GLY A 34 12.41 13.59 8.98
C GLY A 34 12.05 12.15 8.62
N GLN A 35 12.85 11.51 7.77
CA GLN A 35 12.70 10.10 7.42
C GLN A 35 14.04 9.35 7.55
N PRO A 36 14.03 8.00 7.64
CA PRO A 36 15.26 7.20 7.72
C PRO A 36 16.14 7.39 6.48
N LEU A 37 17.45 7.50 6.71
CA LEU A 37 18.49 7.55 5.68
C LEU A 37 19.53 6.47 5.96
N HIS A 38 20.30 6.05 4.94
CA HIS A 38 21.40 5.13 5.12
C HIS A 38 22.38 5.59 6.21
N GLU A 39 22.72 6.89 6.23
CA GLU A 39 23.67 7.49 7.15
C GLU A 39 23.21 7.44 8.62
N THR A 40 21.90 7.46 8.83
CA THR A 40 21.31 7.47 10.19
C THR A 40 20.73 6.11 10.59
N ARG A 41 20.36 5.28 9.62
CA ARG A 41 19.70 3.98 9.81
C ARG A 41 20.22 2.94 8.80
N PRO A 42 21.53 2.60 8.80
CA PRO A 42 22.15 1.71 7.80
C PRO A 42 21.63 0.27 7.84
N PHE A 43 20.98 -0.14 8.92
CA PHE A 43 20.30 -1.42 9.05
C PHE A 43 18.91 -1.44 8.38
N LEU A 44 18.29 -0.28 8.15
CA LEU A 44 16.99 -0.13 7.54
C LEU A 44 17.09 0.28 6.06
N ILE A 45 17.97 1.22 5.74
CA ILE A 45 18.19 1.77 4.41
C ILE A 45 19.58 1.38 3.95
N LYS A 46 19.71 0.65 2.85
CA LYS A 46 21.00 0.26 2.29
C LYS A 46 21.67 1.42 1.55
N SER A 47 22.99 1.31 1.37
CA SER A 47 23.73 2.33 0.59
C SER A 47 23.16 2.45 -0.82
N GLY A 48 22.83 3.67 -1.25
CA GLY A 48 22.22 3.98 -2.53
C GLY A 48 20.69 3.89 -2.55
N GLU A 49 20.06 3.36 -1.52
CA GLU A 49 18.61 3.41 -1.34
C GLU A 49 18.17 4.76 -0.74
N LEU A 50 17.03 5.27 -1.18
CA LEU A 50 16.40 6.47 -0.65
C LEU A 50 15.25 6.14 0.31
N THR A 51 14.58 5.04 0.04
CA THR A 51 13.57 4.41 0.90
C THR A 51 13.85 2.91 0.96
N PRO A 52 13.29 2.14 1.91
CA PRO A 52 13.56 0.71 1.99
C PRO A 52 13.40 0.01 0.64
N GLY A 53 14.47 -0.58 0.12
CA GLY A 53 14.50 -1.35 -1.11
C GLY A 53 14.45 -0.57 -2.43
N ILE A 54 14.23 0.76 -2.43
CA ILE A 54 14.17 1.59 -3.64
C ILE A 54 15.35 2.56 -3.68
N SER A 55 16.13 2.49 -4.76
CA SER A 55 17.30 3.34 -4.94
C SER A 55 16.94 4.78 -5.33
N ALA A 56 17.83 5.73 -5.04
CA ALA A 56 17.72 7.10 -5.53
C ALA A 56 17.66 7.17 -7.07
N LEU A 57 18.39 6.26 -7.75
CA LEU A 57 18.37 6.15 -9.22
C LEU A 57 16.97 5.78 -9.73
N GLU A 58 16.28 4.83 -9.09
CA GLU A 58 14.94 4.44 -9.52
C GLU A 58 13.94 5.60 -9.42
N TYR A 59 14.01 6.43 -8.37
CA TYR A 59 13.20 7.64 -8.28
C TYR A 59 13.49 8.64 -9.39
N TYR A 60 14.76 8.80 -9.75
CA TYR A 60 15.15 9.62 -10.91
C TYR A 60 14.56 9.06 -12.21
N GLU A 61 14.70 7.76 -12.47
CA GLU A 61 14.17 7.10 -13.66
C GLU A 61 12.64 7.20 -13.77
N ARG A 62 11.91 7.12 -12.63
CA ARG A 62 10.45 7.33 -12.59
C ARG A 62 10.08 8.75 -13.05
N ARG A 63 10.82 9.76 -12.62
CA ARG A 63 10.61 11.15 -13.05
C ARG A 63 10.92 11.34 -14.53
N ILE A 64 12.01 10.77 -15.03
CA ILE A 64 12.37 10.85 -16.46
C ILE A 64 11.33 10.16 -17.33
N ARG A 65 10.90 8.95 -16.98
CA ARG A 65 9.81 8.24 -17.70
C ARG A 65 8.51 9.07 -17.74
N LEU A 66 8.17 9.76 -16.66
CA LEU A 66 7.03 10.65 -16.65
C LEU A 66 7.26 11.84 -17.62
N ALA A 67 8.44 12.48 -17.55
CA ALA A 67 8.80 13.60 -18.43
C ALA A 67 8.77 13.22 -19.92
N GLU A 68 9.18 11.99 -20.29
CA GLU A 68 9.10 11.48 -21.66
C GLU A 68 7.70 11.58 -22.26
N THR A 69 6.67 11.40 -21.43
CA THR A 69 5.27 11.43 -21.87
C THR A 69 4.68 12.84 -22.01
N LEU A 70 5.42 13.86 -21.63
CA LEU A 70 4.97 15.25 -21.59
C LEU A 70 5.53 16.05 -22.78
N PRO A 71 4.78 16.99 -23.34
CA PRO A 71 5.33 17.95 -24.31
C PRO A 71 6.30 18.92 -23.62
N PRO A 72 7.17 19.62 -24.39
CA PRO A 72 7.99 20.70 -23.85
C PRO A 72 7.14 21.81 -23.25
N LYS A 73 7.73 22.62 -22.38
CA LYS A 73 7.04 23.67 -21.60
C LYS A 73 5.89 23.12 -20.76
N SER A 74 6.11 21.99 -20.13
CA SER A 74 5.20 21.33 -19.19
C SER A 74 5.70 21.42 -17.77
N CYS A 75 4.78 21.57 -16.81
CA CYS A 75 5.08 21.29 -15.40
C CYS A 75 4.00 20.40 -14.77
N VAL A 76 4.44 19.41 -14.00
CA VAL A 76 3.59 18.56 -13.13
C VAL A 76 3.70 19.09 -11.72
N ILE A 77 2.59 19.30 -11.05
CA ILE A 77 2.53 19.79 -9.68
C ILE A 77 1.83 18.75 -8.81
N LEU A 78 2.49 18.29 -7.75
CA LEU A 78 1.94 17.37 -6.77
C LEU A 78 2.04 18.01 -5.37
N ALA A 79 0.92 18.00 -4.65
CA ALA A 79 0.86 18.49 -3.28
C ALA A 79 0.93 17.32 -2.31
N GLY A 80 1.91 17.35 -1.41
CA GLY A 80 2.02 16.39 -0.31
C GLY A 80 0.96 16.61 0.77
N ASN A 81 0.79 15.61 1.61
CA ASN A 81 -0.15 15.65 2.73
C ASN A 81 0.38 16.53 3.87
N ASP A 82 -0.56 17.14 4.60
CA ASP A 82 -0.28 17.82 5.87
C ASP A 82 -0.44 16.82 7.04
N ILE A 83 0.17 17.15 8.19
CA ILE A 83 -0.10 16.43 9.44
C ILE A 83 -1.58 16.61 9.79
N GLN A 84 -2.24 15.51 10.11
CA GLN A 84 -3.62 15.50 10.59
C GLN A 84 -3.63 15.44 12.12
N PHE A 85 -4.27 16.42 12.76
CA PHE A 85 -4.37 16.48 14.21
C PHE A 85 -5.65 15.81 14.72
N ALA A 86 -5.49 15.00 15.77
CA ALA A 86 -6.60 14.43 16.51
C ALA A 86 -7.17 15.45 17.52
N SER A 87 -6.28 16.16 18.26
CA SER A 87 -6.65 17.21 19.19
C SER A 87 -5.41 18.00 19.63
N GLY A 88 -5.48 19.33 19.63
CA GLY A 88 -4.37 20.17 20.09
C GLY A 88 -3.06 19.84 19.36
N ALA A 89 -2.04 19.42 20.10
CA ALA A 89 -0.72 19.02 19.56
C ALA A 89 -0.62 17.50 19.29
N VAL A 90 -1.71 16.73 19.46
CA VAL A 90 -1.73 15.29 19.20
C VAL A 90 -2.14 15.05 17.75
N PHE A 91 -1.30 14.32 16.99
CA PHE A 91 -1.52 14.05 15.58
C PHE A 91 -1.66 12.54 15.31
N TYR A 92 -2.34 12.22 14.19
CA TYR A 92 -2.41 10.87 13.66
C TYR A 92 -1.09 10.48 12.97
N PRO A 93 -0.80 9.17 12.80
CA PRO A 93 0.32 8.72 11.99
C PRO A 93 0.29 9.38 10.60
N PHE A 94 1.44 9.90 10.18
CA PHE A 94 1.57 10.57 8.90
C PHE A 94 1.56 9.56 7.74
N GLN A 95 0.82 9.89 6.70
CA GLN A 95 0.81 9.18 5.42
C GLN A 95 1.02 10.19 4.30
N GLN A 96 2.06 10.00 3.50
CA GLN A 96 2.32 10.84 2.33
C GLN A 96 1.31 10.58 1.20
N GLU A 97 1.14 11.57 0.33
CA GLU A 97 0.44 11.41 -0.95
C GLU A 97 1.25 10.47 -1.85
N ASN A 98 0.62 9.39 -2.34
CA ASN A 98 1.34 8.27 -2.93
C ASN A 98 1.94 8.55 -4.32
N ASP A 99 1.38 9.44 -5.13
CA ASP A 99 1.98 9.83 -6.41
C ASP A 99 3.24 10.69 -6.19
N LEU A 100 3.22 11.58 -5.19
CA LEU A 100 4.40 12.33 -4.77
C LEU A 100 5.48 11.40 -4.22
N PHE A 101 5.11 10.48 -3.32
CA PHE A 101 6.05 9.50 -2.77
C PHE A 101 6.65 8.63 -3.86
N TYR A 102 5.85 8.13 -4.81
CA TYR A 102 6.29 7.30 -5.94
C TYR A 102 7.36 7.98 -6.80
N LEU A 103 7.24 9.29 -7.01
CA LEU A 103 8.16 10.05 -7.86
C LEU A 103 9.37 10.62 -7.13
N SER A 104 9.31 10.78 -5.80
CA SER A 104 10.35 11.48 -5.05
C SER A 104 11.01 10.66 -3.93
N GLY A 105 10.32 9.66 -3.38
CA GLY A 105 10.73 9.00 -2.13
C GLY A 105 10.59 9.88 -0.88
N TRP A 106 9.99 11.05 -1.02
CA TRP A 106 9.83 12.01 0.06
C TRP A 106 8.66 11.65 0.97
N ASN A 107 8.92 11.45 2.26
CA ASN A 107 7.92 11.07 3.25
C ASN A 107 7.88 12.04 4.45
N GLU A 108 8.08 13.33 4.20
CA GLU A 108 7.88 14.39 5.18
C GLU A 108 6.64 15.22 4.82
N PRO A 109 5.90 15.76 5.80
CA PRO A 109 4.65 16.47 5.56
C PRO A 109 4.84 17.84 4.93
N ASN A 110 3.72 18.42 4.45
CA ASN A 110 3.61 19.81 4.03
C ASN A 110 4.60 20.20 2.92
N SER A 111 4.58 19.46 1.82
CA SER A 111 5.51 19.64 0.70
C SER A 111 4.79 19.81 -0.63
N VAL A 112 5.48 20.37 -1.61
CA VAL A 112 5.05 20.44 -3.00
C VAL A 112 6.21 20.00 -3.89
N MET A 113 5.94 19.03 -4.74
CA MET A 113 6.84 18.58 -5.80
C MET A 113 6.42 19.22 -7.12
N ILE A 114 7.40 19.71 -7.90
CA ILE A 114 7.18 20.16 -9.27
C ILE A 114 8.20 19.47 -10.18
N LEU A 115 7.71 18.83 -11.24
CA LEU A 115 8.56 18.31 -12.32
C LEU A 115 8.34 19.16 -13.55
N GLU A 116 9.38 19.85 -14.00
CA GLU A 116 9.33 20.76 -15.14
C GLU A 116 10.10 20.17 -16.33
N LYS A 117 9.49 20.23 -17.51
CA LYS A 117 10.11 19.87 -18.80
C LYS A 117 10.14 21.11 -19.70
N PRO A 118 11.23 21.91 -19.64
CA PRO A 118 11.31 23.17 -20.41
C PRO A 118 11.42 22.97 -21.93
N THR A 119 12.16 21.92 -22.36
CA THR A 119 12.48 21.62 -23.77
C THR A 119 12.10 20.16 -24.11
N ASP A 120 12.35 19.73 -25.34
CA ASP A 120 12.20 18.34 -25.74
C ASP A 120 13.29 17.43 -25.16
N SER A 121 14.43 17.99 -24.76
CA SER A 121 15.52 17.24 -24.13
C SER A 121 15.16 16.82 -22.73
N LEU A 122 15.31 15.52 -22.42
CA LEU A 122 15.08 14.98 -21.07
C LEU A 122 16.16 15.44 -20.09
N SER A 123 17.37 15.78 -20.56
CA SER A 123 18.44 16.33 -19.72
C SER A 123 18.11 17.69 -19.11
N ASP A 124 17.12 18.39 -19.70
CA ASP A 124 16.69 19.72 -19.25
C ASP A 124 15.54 19.62 -18.24
N THR A 125 15.10 18.42 -17.88
CA THR A 125 14.08 18.19 -16.87
C THR A 125 14.58 18.68 -15.52
N ILE A 126 13.73 19.46 -14.81
CA ILE A 126 14.07 20.06 -13.53
C ILE A 126 13.13 19.53 -12.44
N PHE A 127 13.70 18.93 -11.43
CA PHE A 127 12.98 18.45 -10.25
C PHE A 127 13.06 19.47 -9.12
N HIS A 128 11.92 20.09 -8.78
CA HIS A 128 11.79 21.08 -7.72
C HIS A 128 11.08 20.47 -6.50
N MET A 129 11.57 20.83 -5.30
CA MET A 129 10.90 20.51 -4.06
C MET A 129 10.73 21.78 -3.20
N LEU A 130 9.49 22.04 -2.79
CA LEU A 130 9.18 23.07 -1.80
C LEU A 130 8.79 22.35 -0.50
N VAL A 131 9.53 22.61 0.57
CA VAL A 131 9.42 21.86 1.83
C VAL A 131 9.51 22.81 3.03
N PRO A 132 9.04 22.41 4.21
CA PRO A 132 9.28 23.16 5.44
C PRO A 132 10.77 23.38 5.67
N PRO A 133 11.20 24.62 5.95
CA PRO A 133 12.59 24.87 6.33
C PRO A 133 12.91 24.21 7.68
N LYS A 134 14.19 24.01 7.96
CA LYS A 134 14.63 23.62 9.30
C LYS A 134 14.22 24.70 10.30
N ASP A 135 13.62 24.27 11.41
CA ASP A 135 13.15 25.13 12.48
C ASP A 135 13.29 24.40 13.82
N ALA A 136 14.23 24.85 14.64
CA ALA A 136 14.57 24.19 15.91
C ALA A 136 13.38 24.11 16.89
N PHE A 137 12.45 25.07 16.82
CA PHE A 137 11.25 25.04 17.65
C PHE A 137 10.25 23.99 17.15
N ALA A 138 9.94 23.98 15.86
CA ALA A 138 9.04 23.00 15.27
C ALA A 138 9.61 21.56 15.36
N GLU A 139 10.91 21.38 15.07
CA GLU A 139 11.59 20.08 15.16
C GLU A 139 11.59 19.49 16.58
N LYS A 140 11.51 20.33 17.59
CA LYS A 140 11.38 19.87 18.98
C LYS A 140 10.03 19.21 19.26
N TRP A 141 8.99 19.58 18.53
CA TRP A 141 7.61 19.07 18.70
C TRP A 141 7.24 17.99 17.70
N GLU A 142 7.69 18.12 16.44
CA GLU A 142 7.22 17.31 15.32
C GLU A 142 8.29 16.32 14.82
N GLY A 143 9.52 16.41 15.33
CA GLY A 143 10.67 15.64 14.85
C GLY A 143 11.50 16.39 13.82
N PHE A 144 12.66 15.81 13.47
CA PHE A 144 13.59 16.41 12.52
C PHE A 144 12.98 16.61 11.14
N ARG A 145 13.50 17.60 10.43
CA ARG A 145 13.17 17.91 9.04
C ARG A 145 14.43 17.85 8.19
N SER A 146 14.33 17.34 6.96
CA SER A 146 15.44 17.45 5.99
C SER A 146 15.70 18.90 5.59
N GLY A 147 14.63 19.70 5.49
CA GLY A 147 14.71 21.12 5.17
C GLY A 147 15.09 21.37 3.71
N VAL A 148 15.13 22.65 3.34
CA VAL A 148 15.38 23.10 1.96
C VAL A 148 16.72 22.62 1.41
N TYR A 149 17.75 22.58 2.22
CA TYR A 149 19.08 22.08 1.83
C TYR A 149 19.09 20.55 1.70
N GLY A 150 18.44 19.84 2.65
CA GLY A 150 18.40 18.38 2.63
C GLY A 150 17.72 17.78 1.41
N VAL A 151 16.73 18.44 0.81
CA VAL A 151 16.10 17.91 -0.42
C VAL A 151 17.06 17.94 -1.62
N GLN A 152 17.99 18.87 -1.70
CA GLN A 152 19.01 18.88 -2.74
C GLN A 152 20.08 17.82 -2.49
N GLU A 153 20.64 17.78 -1.28
CA GLU A 153 21.76 16.90 -0.95
C GLU A 153 21.38 15.42 -0.85
N ILE A 154 20.14 15.11 -0.41
CA ILE A 154 19.69 13.76 -0.12
C ILE A 154 18.76 13.23 -1.22
N PHE A 155 17.77 14.05 -1.63
CA PHE A 155 16.72 13.64 -2.55
C PHE A 155 17.00 14.04 -4.00
N ASN A 156 18.16 14.64 -4.27
CA ASN A 156 18.59 15.06 -5.60
C ASN A 156 17.61 16.01 -6.29
N ALA A 157 16.99 16.92 -5.53
CA ALA A 157 16.24 18.00 -6.14
C ALA A 157 17.21 18.98 -6.83
N ASP A 158 16.91 19.33 -8.08
CA ASP A 158 17.72 20.33 -8.82
C ASP A 158 17.50 21.72 -8.24
N GLU A 159 16.26 21.99 -7.82
CA GLU A 159 15.87 23.26 -7.23
C GLU A 159 15.04 23.02 -5.95
N SER A 160 15.26 23.85 -4.94
CA SER A 160 14.48 23.79 -3.70
C SER A 160 14.13 25.17 -3.15
N ALA A 161 13.03 25.24 -2.43
CA ALA A 161 12.60 26.45 -1.74
C ALA A 161 11.84 26.14 -0.46
N SER A 162 11.68 27.16 0.40
CA SER A 162 10.77 27.05 1.53
C SER A 162 9.33 26.98 1.03
N ILE A 163 8.55 26.06 1.62
CA ILE A 163 7.10 25.96 1.34
C ILE A 163 6.36 27.29 1.63
N ASN A 164 6.87 28.08 2.54
CA ASN A 164 6.34 29.40 2.87
C ASN A 164 6.40 30.39 1.68
N ASP A 165 7.26 30.12 0.70
CA ASP A 165 7.41 30.92 -0.51
C ASP A 165 6.60 30.39 -1.71
N LEU A 166 5.75 29.35 -1.51
CA LEU A 166 4.95 28.73 -2.57
C LEU A 166 4.18 29.76 -3.40
N SER A 167 3.57 30.74 -2.74
CA SER A 167 2.78 31.80 -3.40
C SER A 167 3.61 32.73 -4.32
N LYS A 168 4.91 32.80 -4.12
CA LYS A 168 5.84 33.58 -4.96
C LYS A 168 6.57 32.69 -5.98
N TYR A 169 6.79 31.44 -5.63
CA TYR A 169 7.55 30.48 -6.44
C TYR A 169 6.69 29.93 -7.59
N LEU A 170 5.53 29.39 -7.27
CA LEU A 170 4.66 28.70 -8.21
C LEU A 170 4.22 29.56 -9.42
N PRO A 171 3.86 30.84 -9.27
CA PRO A 171 3.53 31.68 -10.41
C PRO A 171 4.68 31.81 -11.43
N LYS A 172 5.94 31.78 -10.98
CA LYS A 172 7.11 31.85 -11.89
C LYS A 172 7.19 30.61 -12.76
N ILE A 173 6.93 29.43 -12.18
CA ILE A 173 6.89 28.14 -12.89
C ILE A 173 5.71 28.14 -13.89
N ILE A 174 4.51 28.51 -13.45
CA ILE A 174 3.32 28.56 -14.30
C ILE A 174 3.54 29.49 -15.48
N ASN A 175 4.12 30.65 -15.29
CA ASN A 175 4.30 31.65 -16.35
C ASN A 175 5.18 31.14 -17.51
N ARG A 176 6.21 30.36 -17.24
CA ARG A 176 7.15 29.85 -18.27
C ARG A 176 6.74 28.53 -18.92
N ASN A 177 5.65 27.88 -18.41
CA ASN A 177 5.11 26.65 -18.96
C ASN A 177 3.75 26.87 -19.63
N ASP A 178 3.47 26.16 -20.71
CA ASP A 178 2.22 26.22 -21.46
C ASP A 178 1.22 25.15 -20.99
N PHE A 179 1.74 24.00 -20.51
CA PHE A 179 0.95 22.87 -20.02
C PHE A 179 1.19 22.68 -18.52
N ILE A 180 0.11 22.76 -17.75
CA ILE A 180 0.12 22.58 -16.32
C ILE A 180 -0.63 21.27 -15.98
N TYR A 181 0.06 20.34 -15.36
CA TYR A 181 -0.53 19.06 -14.94
C TYR A 181 -0.80 19.08 -13.45
N PHE A 182 -2.08 19.12 -13.11
CA PHE A 182 -2.56 19.13 -11.72
C PHE A 182 -3.98 18.56 -11.65
N ASP A 183 -4.24 17.68 -10.68
CA ASP A 183 -5.55 17.05 -10.48
C ASP A 183 -6.46 17.94 -9.67
N MET A 184 -7.20 18.84 -10.33
CA MET A 184 -8.13 19.82 -9.72
C MET A 184 -9.22 19.18 -8.85
N LEU A 185 -9.55 17.89 -9.09
CA LEU A 185 -10.59 17.11 -8.42
C LEU A 185 -9.99 15.94 -7.62
N SER A 186 -8.79 16.08 -7.08
CA SER A 186 -8.20 15.03 -6.26
C SER A 186 -9.08 14.75 -5.05
N THR A 187 -9.46 13.49 -4.88
CA THR A 187 -10.17 12.98 -3.69
C THR A 187 -9.22 12.51 -2.61
N SER A 188 -7.96 12.26 -2.95
CA SER A 188 -6.94 11.71 -2.05
C SER A 188 -6.40 12.74 -1.05
N ASN A 189 -6.59 14.04 -1.29
CA ASN A 189 -6.00 15.07 -0.42
C ASN A 189 -6.88 16.32 -0.21
N PRO A 190 -8.14 16.19 0.24
CA PRO A 190 -9.03 17.34 0.42
C PRO A 190 -8.61 18.28 1.57
N SER A 191 -7.74 17.82 2.48
CA SER A 191 -7.32 18.58 3.67
C SER A 191 -5.98 19.33 3.51
N SER A 192 -5.18 19.04 2.50
CA SER A 192 -3.90 19.72 2.28
C SER A 192 -4.10 21.21 2.00
N SER A 193 -3.42 22.05 2.79
CA SER A 193 -3.41 23.51 2.62
C SER A 193 -2.76 23.92 1.31
N ASN A 194 -1.67 23.22 0.93
CA ASN A 194 -0.98 23.45 -0.33
C ASN A 194 -1.83 23.09 -1.53
N PHE A 195 -2.56 21.98 -1.48
CA PHE A 195 -3.50 21.59 -2.52
C PHE A 195 -4.56 22.68 -2.74
N LYS A 196 -5.18 23.18 -1.66
CA LYS A 196 -6.18 24.25 -1.73
C LYS A 196 -5.60 25.55 -2.31
N HIS A 197 -4.38 25.90 -1.91
CA HIS A 197 -3.69 27.08 -2.42
C HIS A 197 -3.37 26.95 -3.92
N ILE A 198 -2.81 25.82 -4.35
CA ILE A 198 -2.51 25.56 -5.77
C ILE A 198 -3.80 25.59 -6.59
N LYS A 199 -4.84 24.89 -6.12
CA LYS A 199 -6.15 24.89 -6.78
C LYS A 199 -6.70 26.30 -6.94
N SER A 200 -6.72 27.11 -5.88
CA SER A 200 -7.24 28.48 -5.93
C SER A 200 -6.44 29.39 -6.87
N LEU A 201 -5.15 29.12 -7.03
CA LEU A 201 -4.31 29.81 -8.00
C LEU A 201 -4.68 29.44 -9.44
N LEU A 202 -4.93 28.14 -9.69
CA LEU A 202 -5.19 27.59 -11.02
C LEU A 202 -6.64 27.77 -11.50
N ASP A 203 -7.64 27.86 -10.62
CA ASP A 203 -9.04 28.10 -10.97
C ASP A 203 -9.42 29.59 -10.96
N GLY A 204 -8.48 30.46 -10.59
CA GLY A 204 -8.70 31.91 -10.56
C GLY A 204 -9.55 32.39 -9.39
N SER A 205 -9.91 31.54 -8.43
CA SER A 205 -10.71 31.91 -7.24
C SER A 205 -9.90 32.70 -6.19
N GLY A 206 -8.58 32.74 -6.35
CA GLY A 206 -7.70 33.58 -5.53
C GLY A 206 -7.85 35.07 -5.81
N ASN A 207 -8.01 35.86 -4.76
CA ASN A 207 -8.34 37.29 -4.76
C ASN A 207 -7.34 38.27 -5.45
N SER A 208 -6.50 37.82 -6.38
CA SER A 208 -5.56 38.70 -7.06
C SER A 208 -5.79 38.77 -8.58
N ASN A 209 -6.11 39.98 -9.09
CA ASN A 209 -6.20 40.29 -10.51
C ASN A 209 -4.92 39.90 -11.34
N ARG A 210 -3.78 39.64 -10.68
CA ARG A 210 -2.56 39.17 -11.32
C ARG A 210 -2.60 37.65 -11.64
N SER A 211 -3.37 36.86 -10.91
CA SER A 211 -3.52 35.42 -11.11
C SER A 211 -4.23 35.10 -12.42
N LEU A 212 -5.29 35.83 -12.74
CA LEU A 212 -6.13 35.59 -13.94
C LEU A 212 -5.36 35.75 -15.26
N ASN A 213 -4.49 36.77 -15.37
CA ASN A 213 -3.71 37.00 -16.59
C ASN A 213 -2.61 35.97 -16.83
N SER A 214 -2.08 35.33 -15.78
CA SER A 214 -1.04 34.34 -15.93
C SER A 214 -1.57 32.97 -16.36
N ILE A 215 -2.86 32.70 -16.17
CA ILE A 215 -3.49 31.39 -16.42
C ILE A 215 -4.32 31.38 -17.71
N ALA A 216 -4.74 32.53 -18.21
CA ALA A 216 -5.70 32.69 -19.32
C ALA A 216 -5.34 31.92 -20.59
N ASN A 217 -4.05 31.63 -20.81
CA ASN A 217 -3.56 30.92 -22.00
C ASN A 217 -2.89 29.56 -21.65
N LYS A 218 -3.11 29.02 -20.43
CA LYS A 218 -2.49 27.77 -20.01
C LYS A 218 -3.45 26.59 -20.18
N THR A 219 -2.90 25.45 -20.57
CA THR A 219 -3.67 24.20 -20.66
C THR A 219 -3.48 23.40 -19.37
N ILE A 220 -4.54 23.34 -18.55
CA ILE A 220 -4.53 22.55 -17.30
C ILE A 220 -5.10 21.16 -17.58
N LYS A 221 -4.38 20.11 -17.20
CA LYS A 221 -4.75 18.70 -17.37
C LYS A 221 -4.50 17.87 -16.11
N PRO A 222 -5.30 16.84 -15.85
CA PRO A 222 -4.98 15.87 -14.78
C PRO A 222 -3.76 15.03 -15.11
N ILE A 223 -3.03 14.59 -14.08
CA ILE A 223 -1.82 13.75 -14.22
C ILE A 223 -1.97 12.37 -13.59
N SER A 224 -2.85 12.20 -12.59
CA SER A 224 -2.94 10.99 -11.78
C SER A 224 -3.19 9.73 -12.61
N LYS A 225 -4.00 9.78 -13.68
CA LYS A 225 -4.19 8.61 -14.55
C LYS A 225 -2.88 8.18 -15.22
N ARG A 226 -2.02 9.13 -15.59
CA ARG A 226 -0.74 8.83 -16.25
C ARG A 226 0.27 8.24 -15.26
N ILE A 227 0.33 8.78 -14.04
CA ILE A 227 1.16 8.20 -12.96
C ILE A 227 0.64 6.82 -12.58
N ALA A 228 -0.68 6.62 -12.54
CA ALA A 228 -1.30 5.34 -12.26
C ALA A 228 -0.87 4.23 -13.25
N GLU A 229 -0.71 4.55 -14.54
CA GLU A 229 -0.21 3.58 -15.53
C GLU A 229 1.24 3.15 -15.24
N PHE A 230 2.07 4.03 -14.66
CA PHE A 230 3.41 3.65 -14.22
C PHE A 230 3.38 2.83 -12.92
N ARG A 231 2.58 3.25 -11.93
CA ARG A 231 2.40 2.53 -10.66
C ARG A 231 1.78 1.15 -10.85
N LYS A 232 0.95 0.96 -11.88
CA LYS A 232 0.32 -0.33 -12.21
C LYS A 232 1.36 -1.43 -12.40
N ILE A 233 2.47 -1.14 -13.09
CA ILE A 233 3.54 -2.09 -13.40
C ILE A 233 4.68 -1.91 -12.41
N LYS A 234 4.86 -2.88 -11.54
CA LYS A 234 5.86 -2.85 -10.48
C LYS A 234 7.25 -3.17 -11.01
N SER A 235 8.24 -2.40 -10.55
CA SER A 235 9.64 -2.70 -10.80
C SER A 235 10.07 -3.98 -10.05
N PRO A 236 11.20 -4.59 -10.40
CA PRO A 236 11.75 -5.71 -9.62
C PRO A 236 11.99 -5.37 -8.14
N GLN A 237 12.31 -4.10 -7.84
CA GLN A 237 12.51 -3.60 -6.47
C GLN A 237 11.19 -3.54 -5.71
N GLU A 238 10.15 -2.98 -6.33
CA GLU A 238 8.79 -2.94 -5.76
C GLU A 238 8.26 -4.35 -5.49
N LEU A 239 8.42 -5.29 -6.43
CA LEU A 239 8.01 -6.69 -6.25
C LEU A 239 8.72 -7.36 -5.07
N ARG A 240 10.02 -7.07 -4.84
CA ARG A 240 10.74 -7.61 -3.67
C ARG A 240 10.18 -7.09 -2.35
N ILE A 241 9.86 -5.80 -2.28
CA ILE A 241 9.30 -5.18 -1.08
C ILE A 241 7.91 -5.78 -0.80
N MET A 242 7.04 -5.83 -1.82
CA MET A 242 5.70 -6.41 -1.69
C MET A 242 5.76 -7.89 -1.30
N ARG A 243 6.70 -8.66 -1.93
CA ARG A 243 6.93 -10.05 -1.54
C ARG A 243 7.36 -10.18 -0.07
N ARG A 244 8.20 -9.27 0.44
CA ARG A 244 8.61 -9.28 1.84
C ARG A 244 7.47 -8.90 2.78
N ALA A 245 6.67 -7.89 2.44
CA ALA A 245 5.47 -7.53 3.20
C ALA A 245 4.48 -8.71 3.27
N GLY A 246 4.21 -9.37 2.14
CA GLY A 246 3.38 -10.58 2.07
C GLY A 246 3.94 -11.75 2.87
N GLN A 247 5.26 -11.96 2.84
CA GLN A 247 5.92 -13.01 3.63
C GLN A 247 5.78 -12.77 5.14
N ILE A 248 6.01 -11.54 5.61
CA ILE A 248 5.86 -11.18 7.02
C ILE A 248 4.41 -11.38 7.44
N SER A 249 3.47 -10.84 6.66
CA SER A 249 2.04 -10.93 6.92
C SER A 249 1.55 -12.39 6.95
N GLY A 250 1.93 -13.20 5.97
CA GLY A 250 1.54 -14.61 5.91
C GLY A 250 2.09 -15.44 7.05
N ARG A 251 3.35 -15.21 7.46
CA ARG A 251 3.92 -15.85 8.65
C ARG A 251 3.22 -15.44 9.94
N SER A 252 2.73 -14.20 10.02
CA SER A 252 1.96 -13.69 11.16
C SER A 252 0.61 -14.39 11.28
N PHE A 253 -0.07 -14.63 10.14
CA PHE A 253 -1.29 -15.44 10.10
C PHE A 253 -1.06 -16.85 10.62
N ASN A 254 0.01 -17.52 10.20
CA ASN A 254 0.32 -18.87 10.68
C ASN A 254 0.58 -18.89 12.20
N GLN A 255 1.19 -17.83 12.76
CA GLN A 255 1.32 -17.66 14.20
C GLN A 255 -0.04 -17.48 14.90
N ALA A 256 -0.97 -16.80 14.24
CA ALA A 256 -2.32 -16.63 14.76
C ALA A 256 -3.10 -17.95 14.72
N PHE A 257 -3.00 -18.74 13.66
CA PHE A 257 -3.64 -20.07 13.58
C PHE A 257 -3.16 -21.02 14.68
N ALA A 258 -1.86 -20.97 15.02
CA ALA A 258 -1.28 -21.80 16.08
C ALA A 258 -1.71 -21.39 17.51
N LYS A 259 -2.53 -20.35 17.64
CA LYS A 259 -2.96 -19.81 18.94
C LYS A 259 -4.48 -19.64 19.00
N ARG A 260 -5.07 -19.97 20.13
CA ARG A 260 -6.51 -19.72 20.37
C ARG A 260 -6.71 -18.36 20.98
N PHE A 261 -7.67 -17.64 20.44
CA PHE A 261 -8.12 -16.34 20.91
C PHE A 261 -9.56 -16.43 21.44
N ARG A 262 -9.93 -15.53 22.35
CA ARG A 262 -11.28 -15.47 22.94
C ARG A 262 -12.08 -14.25 22.53
N ASN A 263 -11.42 -13.26 21.92
CA ASN A 263 -12.07 -12.09 21.39
C ASN A 263 -11.29 -11.54 20.18
N GLU A 264 -12.00 -10.85 19.32
CA GLU A 264 -11.50 -10.28 18.07
C GLU A 264 -10.37 -9.27 18.34
N ARG A 265 -10.50 -8.45 19.37
CA ARG A 265 -9.54 -7.39 19.73
C ARG A 265 -8.15 -7.95 20.06
N THR A 266 -8.07 -9.07 20.75
CA THR A 266 -6.77 -9.69 21.07
C THR A 266 -6.13 -10.34 19.85
N LEU A 267 -6.91 -10.86 18.91
CA LEU A 267 -6.41 -11.38 17.64
C LEU A 267 -5.91 -10.22 16.77
N ASP A 268 -6.67 -9.14 16.64
CA ASP A 268 -6.28 -7.91 15.95
C ASP A 268 -4.94 -7.36 16.50
N SER A 269 -4.86 -7.13 17.80
CA SER A 269 -3.64 -6.66 18.47
C SER A 269 -2.44 -7.61 18.27
N PHE A 270 -2.69 -8.92 18.25
CA PHE A 270 -1.65 -9.92 18.01
C PHE A 270 -1.10 -9.83 16.59
N LEU A 271 -1.95 -9.70 15.58
CA LEU A 271 -1.54 -9.55 14.19
C LEU A 271 -0.76 -8.25 13.98
N HIS A 272 -1.26 -7.13 14.50
CA HIS A 272 -0.55 -5.86 14.50
C HIS A 272 0.87 -5.99 15.07
N TYR A 273 0.98 -6.57 16.28
CA TYR A 273 2.29 -6.81 16.90
C TYR A 273 3.21 -7.65 16.00
N LYS A 274 2.68 -8.71 15.38
CA LYS A 274 3.47 -9.60 14.53
C LYS A 274 3.92 -8.93 13.22
N PHE A 275 3.08 -8.10 12.61
CA PHE A 275 3.48 -7.33 11.42
C PHE A 275 4.63 -6.38 11.75
N ILE A 276 4.51 -5.61 12.84
CA ILE A 276 5.55 -4.64 13.23
C ILE A 276 6.83 -5.36 13.67
N SER A 277 6.74 -6.38 14.53
CA SER A 277 7.94 -7.11 14.99
C SER A 277 8.61 -7.91 13.87
N GLY A 278 7.87 -8.29 12.82
CA GLY A 278 8.40 -8.91 11.61
C GLY A 278 9.09 -7.94 10.65
N GLY A 279 8.97 -6.62 10.90
CA GLY A 279 9.67 -5.55 10.17
C GLY A 279 8.78 -4.69 9.26
N CYS A 280 7.45 -4.86 9.28
CA CYS A 280 6.56 -3.92 8.61
C CYS A 280 6.55 -2.57 9.33
N ASP A 281 6.28 -1.50 8.58
CA ASP A 281 6.23 -0.13 9.12
C ASP A 281 4.92 0.12 9.89
N LYS A 282 3.84 -0.47 9.41
CA LYS A 282 2.47 -0.32 9.95
C LYS A 282 1.55 -1.39 9.36
N ASP A 283 0.31 -1.43 9.83
CA ASP A 283 -0.77 -2.12 9.11
C ASP A 283 -0.99 -1.47 7.75
N ALA A 284 -1.24 -2.28 6.72
CA ALA A 284 -1.50 -1.80 5.37
C ALA A 284 -2.84 -1.04 5.28
N TYR A 285 -3.82 -1.48 6.06
CA TYR A 285 -5.18 -0.92 6.19
C TYR A 285 -5.75 -1.25 7.57
N ILE A 286 -6.95 -0.73 7.86
CA ILE A 286 -7.65 -1.07 9.10
C ILE A 286 -8.07 -2.54 9.04
N PRO A 287 -7.59 -3.42 9.94
CA PRO A 287 -7.90 -4.83 9.89
C PRO A 287 -9.39 -5.13 10.07
N VAL A 288 -9.86 -6.18 9.41
CA VAL A 288 -11.14 -6.83 9.67
C VAL A 288 -10.85 -8.12 10.44
N VAL A 289 -11.39 -8.24 11.64
CA VAL A 289 -11.35 -9.47 12.45
C VAL A 289 -12.77 -9.78 12.88
N ALA A 290 -13.41 -10.68 12.15
CA ALA A 290 -14.85 -10.89 12.22
C ALA A 290 -15.20 -12.35 12.50
N THR A 291 -15.93 -12.59 13.59
CA THR A 291 -16.41 -13.92 13.99
C THR A 291 -17.91 -14.08 13.72
N GLY A 292 -18.33 -15.29 13.44
CA GLY A 292 -19.75 -15.63 13.24
C GLY A 292 -20.44 -14.66 12.29
N SER A 293 -21.54 -14.07 12.71
CA SER A 293 -22.33 -13.13 11.91
C SER A 293 -21.63 -11.81 11.58
N ASN A 294 -20.58 -11.40 12.31
CA ASN A 294 -19.79 -10.21 11.99
C ASN A 294 -19.10 -10.37 10.63
N SER A 295 -18.76 -11.60 10.25
CA SER A 295 -18.14 -11.93 8.96
C SER A 295 -19.02 -11.63 7.73
N LEU A 296 -20.32 -11.37 7.93
CA LEU A 296 -21.24 -10.95 6.87
C LEU A 296 -21.11 -9.46 6.51
N CYS A 297 -20.40 -8.68 7.34
CA CYS A 297 -20.05 -7.30 7.04
C CYS A 297 -18.64 -7.24 6.45
N ILE A 298 -18.52 -6.92 5.15
CA ILE A 298 -17.25 -6.98 4.41
C ILE A 298 -16.17 -6.10 5.05
N HIS A 299 -16.52 -4.89 5.50
CA HIS A 299 -15.62 -3.97 6.19
C HIS A 299 -16.01 -3.84 7.68
N TYR A 300 -16.07 -4.97 8.39
CA TYR A 300 -16.25 -4.99 9.84
C TYR A 300 -14.95 -4.60 10.54
N THR A 301 -14.87 -3.39 11.05
CA THR A 301 -13.65 -2.81 11.65
C THR A 301 -13.75 -2.54 13.15
N ARG A 302 -14.82 -2.99 13.80
CA ARG A 302 -14.98 -2.84 15.26
C ARG A 302 -14.08 -3.78 16.03
N ASN A 303 -13.92 -5.02 15.56
CA ASN A 303 -13.02 -6.03 16.11
C ASN A 303 -13.17 -6.15 17.65
N ASP A 304 -14.40 -6.21 18.18
CA ASP A 304 -14.63 -6.08 19.62
C ASP A 304 -15.53 -7.17 20.22
N ASP A 305 -15.87 -8.19 19.44
CA ASP A 305 -16.75 -9.27 19.88
C ASP A 305 -16.00 -10.47 20.49
N VAL A 306 -16.76 -11.34 21.14
CA VAL A 306 -16.29 -12.61 21.71
C VAL A 306 -16.29 -13.66 20.60
N MET A 307 -15.28 -14.50 20.57
CA MET A 307 -15.08 -15.58 19.60
C MET A 307 -15.59 -16.90 20.20
N PHE A 308 -16.71 -17.42 19.70
CA PHE A 308 -17.26 -18.71 20.14
C PHE A 308 -16.61 -19.88 19.38
N ASP A 309 -16.53 -21.05 20.05
CA ASP A 309 -15.82 -22.21 19.50
C ASP A 309 -16.49 -22.82 18.26
N ASP A 310 -17.81 -22.67 18.11
CA ASP A 310 -18.59 -23.18 16.98
C ASP A 310 -18.60 -22.25 15.75
N GLU A 311 -18.00 -21.04 15.88
CA GLU A 311 -17.95 -20.04 14.81
C GLU A 311 -16.71 -20.15 13.95
N MET A 312 -16.81 -19.62 12.74
CA MET A 312 -15.66 -19.31 11.91
C MET A 312 -15.15 -17.89 12.15
N VAL A 313 -13.88 -17.69 11.97
CA VAL A 313 -13.17 -16.41 12.06
C VAL A 313 -12.71 -16.01 10.67
N LEU A 314 -13.20 -14.90 10.17
CA LEU A 314 -12.72 -14.25 8.96
C LEU A 314 -11.80 -13.11 9.37
N VAL A 315 -10.56 -13.14 8.89
CA VAL A 315 -9.61 -12.03 9.07
C VAL A 315 -9.13 -11.55 7.74
N ASP A 316 -9.16 -10.24 7.57
CA ASP A 316 -8.59 -9.51 6.44
C ASP A 316 -7.64 -8.45 7.01
N ALA A 317 -6.34 -8.72 6.93
CA ALA A 317 -5.29 -7.92 7.55
C ALA A 317 -3.93 -8.18 6.90
N ALA A 318 -3.11 -7.15 6.80
CA ALA A 318 -1.71 -7.30 6.40
C ALA A 318 -0.86 -6.12 6.86
N GLY A 319 0.46 -6.28 6.75
CA GLY A 319 1.43 -5.23 7.00
C GLY A 319 1.84 -4.48 5.74
N SER A 320 2.31 -3.26 5.91
CA SER A 320 2.94 -2.43 4.88
C SER A 320 4.43 -2.27 5.15
N LEU A 321 5.27 -2.35 4.12
CA LEU A 321 6.72 -2.19 4.21
C LEU A 321 7.21 -1.21 3.14
N GLY A 322 7.97 -0.20 3.54
CA GLY A 322 8.47 0.83 2.61
C GLY A 322 7.36 1.58 1.87
N GLY A 323 6.16 1.65 2.45
CA GLY A 323 4.96 2.20 1.85
C GLY A 323 4.15 1.20 1.00
N TYR A 324 4.69 0.03 0.65
CA TYR A 324 3.99 -0.98 -0.16
C TYR A 324 3.16 -1.92 0.72
N CYS A 325 1.92 -2.14 0.32
CA CYS A 325 0.95 -2.95 1.03
C CYS A 325 1.06 -4.43 0.62
N ALA A 326 0.76 -5.33 1.57
CA ALA A 326 0.24 -6.66 1.31
C ALA A 326 -1.25 -6.69 1.63
N ASP A 327 -1.95 -7.73 1.16
CA ASP A 327 -3.39 -7.94 1.38
C ASP A 327 -3.68 -9.44 1.55
N ILE A 328 -4.25 -9.81 2.70
CA ILE A 328 -4.49 -11.23 3.00
C ILE A 328 -5.82 -11.39 3.73
N SER A 329 -6.73 -12.12 3.11
CA SER A 329 -7.89 -12.65 3.83
C SER A 329 -7.76 -14.15 4.06
N ARG A 330 -8.07 -14.59 5.27
CA ARG A 330 -8.16 -16.00 5.66
C ARG A 330 -9.39 -16.23 6.54
N THR A 331 -9.97 -17.42 6.41
CA THR A 331 -11.07 -17.85 7.25
C THR A 331 -10.78 -19.23 7.84
N TRP A 332 -11.04 -19.43 9.13
CA TRP A 332 -10.80 -20.69 9.81
C TRP A 332 -11.79 -20.92 10.98
N PRO A 333 -12.03 -22.18 11.41
CA PRO A 333 -12.88 -22.45 12.56
C PRO A 333 -12.16 -22.09 13.86
N ASN A 334 -12.84 -21.36 14.75
CA ASN A 334 -12.27 -21.01 16.07
C ASN A 334 -12.03 -22.25 16.95
N SER A 335 -12.76 -23.35 16.71
CA SER A 335 -12.52 -24.65 17.37
C SER A 335 -11.17 -25.28 17.05
N GLY A 336 -10.54 -24.89 15.92
CA GLY A 336 -9.32 -25.53 15.40
C GLY A 336 -9.60 -26.75 14.53
N LYS A 337 -10.87 -27.04 14.21
CA LYS A 337 -11.28 -28.13 13.31
C LYS A 337 -12.57 -27.74 12.58
N PHE A 338 -12.57 -27.90 11.27
CA PHE A 338 -13.77 -27.67 10.47
C PHE A 338 -14.86 -28.71 10.76
N THR A 339 -16.09 -28.27 10.91
CA THR A 339 -17.27 -29.16 10.76
C THR A 339 -17.44 -29.51 9.28
N ASP A 340 -18.21 -30.56 8.95
CA ASP A 340 -18.45 -30.93 7.56
C ASP A 340 -19.07 -29.77 6.77
N ALA A 341 -20.02 -29.07 7.33
CA ALA A 341 -20.65 -27.90 6.70
C ALA A 341 -19.69 -26.72 6.49
N GLN A 342 -18.82 -26.42 7.45
CA GLN A 342 -17.79 -25.39 7.30
C GLN A 342 -16.76 -25.77 6.24
N ARG A 343 -16.36 -27.04 6.21
CA ARG A 343 -15.44 -27.61 5.21
C ARG A 343 -16.01 -27.47 3.81
N ASP A 344 -17.26 -27.86 3.60
CA ASP A 344 -17.94 -27.79 2.30
C ASP A 344 -17.97 -26.35 1.75
N LEU A 345 -18.37 -25.39 2.57
CA LEU A 345 -18.40 -23.97 2.17
C LEU A 345 -16.99 -23.40 1.93
N TYR A 346 -16.04 -23.74 2.78
CA TYR A 346 -14.65 -23.27 2.65
C TYR A 346 -14.01 -23.81 1.39
N GLU A 347 -14.16 -25.13 1.12
CA GLU A 347 -13.61 -25.78 -0.08
C GLU A 347 -14.22 -25.18 -1.36
N ALA A 348 -15.50 -24.82 -1.36
CA ALA A 348 -16.14 -24.15 -2.49
C ALA A 348 -15.45 -22.82 -2.82
N VAL A 349 -15.19 -21.97 -1.81
CA VAL A 349 -14.47 -20.68 -2.00
C VAL A 349 -13.01 -20.92 -2.42
N LEU A 350 -12.35 -21.89 -1.79
CA LEU A 350 -10.95 -22.22 -2.09
C LEU A 350 -10.76 -22.73 -3.53
N ASN A 351 -11.70 -23.53 -4.03
CA ASN A 351 -11.67 -24.01 -5.42
C ASN A 351 -11.79 -22.85 -6.42
N VAL A 352 -12.72 -21.91 -6.16
CA VAL A 352 -12.83 -20.69 -6.98
C VAL A 352 -11.54 -19.90 -6.96
N GLN A 353 -10.93 -19.69 -5.78
CA GLN A 353 -9.70 -18.94 -5.63
C GLN A 353 -8.53 -19.60 -6.38
N ARG A 354 -8.35 -20.91 -6.22
CA ARG A 354 -7.30 -21.68 -6.92
C ARG A 354 -7.43 -21.59 -8.44
N ASP A 355 -8.67 -21.71 -8.97
CA ASP A 355 -8.90 -21.68 -10.41
C ASP A 355 -8.73 -20.27 -10.99
N CYS A 356 -9.13 -19.23 -10.26
CA CYS A 356 -8.90 -17.84 -10.67
C CYS A 356 -7.41 -17.47 -10.67
N ILE A 357 -6.63 -17.91 -9.69
CA ILE A 357 -5.18 -17.67 -9.65
C ILE A 357 -4.47 -18.28 -10.88
N LYS A 358 -4.87 -19.45 -11.35
CA LYS A 358 -4.30 -20.10 -12.55
C LYS A 358 -4.47 -19.25 -13.81
N LEU A 359 -5.46 -18.35 -13.84
CA LEU A 359 -5.73 -17.45 -14.96
C LEU A 359 -4.83 -16.21 -14.96
N CYS A 360 -4.15 -15.89 -13.85
CA CYS A 360 -3.37 -14.69 -13.63
C CYS A 360 -2.00 -14.72 -14.36
N LYS A 361 -2.02 -14.76 -15.70
CA LYS A 361 -0.86 -14.77 -16.58
C LYS A 361 -1.10 -13.82 -17.75
N ALA A 362 -0.08 -13.06 -18.15
CA ALA A 362 -0.21 -12.12 -19.25
C ALA A 362 -0.54 -12.83 -20.58
N SER A 363 0.07 -14.00 -20.82
CA SER A 363 -0.18 -14.80 -22.05
C SER A 363 -1.64 -15.29 -22.20
N ASN A 364 -2.40 -15.35 -21.11
CA ASN A 364 -3.84 -15.70 -21.17
C ASN A 364 -4.70 -14.57 -21.75
N ASN A 365 -4.18 -13.34 -21.80
CA ASN A 365 -4.88 -12.15 -22.31
C ASN A 365 -6.23 -11.88 -21.58
N TYR A 366 -6.34 -12.30 -20.32
CA TYR A 366 -7.49 -11.97 -19.46
C TYR A 366 -7.29 -10.62 -18.79
N SER A 367 -8.38 -9.87 -18.67
CA SER A 367 -8.50 -8.72 -17.78
C SER A 367 -8.95 -9.15 -16.37
N LEU A 368 -8.84 -8.26 -15.40
CA LEU A 368 -9.39 -8.50 -14.06
C LEU A 368 -10.92 -8.70 -14.10
N HIS A 369 -11.59 -8.02 -15.05
CA HIS A 369 -13.03 -8.22 -15.28
C HIS A 369 -13.34 -9.64 -15.79
N ASP A 370 -12.57 -10.15 -16.75
CA ASP A 370 -12.79 -11.51 -17.28
C ASP A 370 -12.59 -12.56 -16.18
N ILE A 371 -11.61 -12.37 -15.29
CA ILE A 371 -11.38 -13.25 -14.14
C ILE A 371 -12.55 -13.16 -13.15
N HIS A 372 -13.12 -11.97 -12.94
CA HIS A 372 -14.32 -11.81 -12.10
C HIS A 372 -15.51 -12.57 -12.67
N GLU A 373 -15.82 -12.42 -13.96
CA GLU A 373 -16.92 -13.17 -14.61
C GLU A 373 -16.73 -14.70 -14.51
N LYS A 374 -15.46 -15.14 -14.63
CA LYS A 374 -15.13 -16.56 -14.40
C LYS A 374 -15.37 -16.96 -12.94
N SER A 375 -14.99 -16.13 -11.97
CA SER A 375 -15.21 -16.41 -10.54
C SER A 375 -16.70 -16.55 -10.20
N ILE A 376 -17.55 -15.69 -10.77
CA ILE A 376 -19.02 -15.78 -10.61
C ILE A 376 -19.54 -17.11 -11.17
N THR A 377 -19.04 -17.52 -12.35
CA THR A 377 -19.44 -18.79 -12.98
C THR A 377 -19.00 -19.99 -12.15
N LEU A 378 -17.77 -20.00 -11.65
CA LEU A 378 -17.24 -21.05 -10.78
C LEU A 378 -18.00 -21.10 -9.45
N MET A 379 -18.26 -19.96 -8.81
CA MET A 379 -19.02 -19.88 -7.57
C MET A 379 -20.44 -20.43 -7.74
N LYS A 380 -21.13 -20.10 -8.84
CA LYS A 380 -22.43 -20.69 -9.16
C LYS A 380 -22.38 -22.21 -9.24
N GLN A 381 -21.33 -22.76 -9.82
CA GLN A 381 -21.16 -24.21 -9.92
C GLN A 381 -20.93 -24.85 -8.54
N GLU A 382 -20.09 -24.26 -7.72
CA GLU A 382 -19.83 -24.75 -6.36
C GLU A 382 -21.08 -24.68 -5.49
N LEU A 383 -21.82 -23.58 -5.52
CA LEU A 383 -23.08 -23.42 -4.77
C LEU A 383 -24.17 -24.42 -5.25
N LYS A 384 -24.16 -24.75 -6.54
CA LYS A 384 -25.04 -25.80 -7.09
C LYS A 384 -24.65 -27.17 -6.54
N ASN A 385 -23.36 -27.49 -6.46
CA ASN A 385 -22.88 -28.76 -5.89
C ASN A 385 -23.32 -28.91 -4.42
N LEU A 386 -23.42 -27.81 -3.69
CA LEU A 386 -23.89 -27.75 -2.29
C LEU A 386 -25.44 -27.72 -2.19
N GLY A 387 -26.17 -27.67 -3.31
CA GLY A 387 -27.63 -27.61 -3.34
C GLY A 387 -28.23 -26.25 -2.95
N ILE A 388 -27.41 -25.21 -2.85
CA ILE A 388 -27.82 -23.84 -2.51
C ILE A 388 -28.64 -23.21 -3.66
N ASP A 389 -28.44 -23.65 -4.90
CA ASP A 389 -29.20 -23.23 -6.06
C ASP A 389 -30.71 -23.55 -5.95
N LYS A 390 -31.11 -24.45 -5.06
CA LYS A 390 -32.51 -24.82 -4.77
C LYS A 390 -33.16 -23.89 -3.73
N VAL A 391 -32.42 -23.00 -3.13
CA VAL A 391 -32.94 -22.04 -2.14
C VAL A 391 -33.77 -20.97 -2.86
N SER A 392 -35.02 -20.77 -2.41
CA SER A 392 -35.89 -19.77 -3.01
C SER A 392 -35.31 -18.37 -2.92
N GLY A 393 -35.24 -17.66 -4.05
CA GLY A 393 -34.73 -16.30 -4.13
C GLY A 393 -33.20 -16.18 -3.99
N TRP A 394 -32.46 -17.30 -4.10
CA TRP A 394 -30.99 -17.19 -4.12
C TRP A 394 -30.50 -16.45 -5.38
N ASN A 395 -29.46 -15.68 -5.19
CA ASN A 395 -28.69 -15.07 -6.26
C ASN A 395 -27.23 -15.05 -5.81
N VAL A 396 -26.32 -15.49 -6.68
CA VAL A 396 -24.89 -15.49 -6.36
C VAL A 396 -24.39 -14.10 -5.98
N GLU A 397 -24.89 -13.04 -6.62
CA GLU A 397 -24.52 -11.66 -6.33
C GLU A 397 -24.87 -11.19 -4.91
N LYS A 398 -25.86 -11.80 -4.28
CA LYS A 398 -26.18 -11.54 -2.87
C LYS A 398 -25.20 -12.24 -1.93
N LEU A 399 -24.72 -13.42 -2.31
CA LEU A 399 -23.83 -14.24 -1.51
C LEU A 399 -22.35 -13.95 -1.77
N TYR A 400 -22.03 -13.34 -2.92
CA TYR A 400 -20.70 -12.91 -3.36
C TYR A 400 -20.80 -11.51 -3.98
N PRO A 401 -20.93 -10.45 -3.18
CA PRO A 401 -21.31 -9.11 -3.65
C PRO A 401 -20.13 -8.24 -4.09
N HIS A 402 -18.88 -8.63 -3.82
CA HIS A 402 -17.71 -7.84 -4.17
C HIS A 402 -16.97 -8.39 -5.41
N TYR A 403 -16.04 -7.59 -5.91
CA TYR A 403 -15.22 -7.98 -7.05
C TYR A 403 -14.20 -9.07 -6.65
N ILE A 404 -13.65 -9.79 -7.66
CA ILE A 404 -12.67 -10.86 -7.42
C ILE A 404 -11.32 -10.31 -6.90
N GLY A 405 -11.06 -9.02 -7.05
CA GLY A 405 -9.81 -8.40 -6.65
C GLY A 405 -9.60 -7.01 -7.24
N HIS A 406 -8.47 -6.43 -6.92
CA HIS A 406 -8.05 -5.09 -7.32
C HIS A 406 -6.53 -5.04 -7.55
N ASN A 407 -6.03 -3.92 -8.10
CA ASN A 407 -4.59 -3.67 -8.12
C ASN A 407 -4.09 -3.37 -6.71
N LEU A 408 -2.89 -3.82 -6.39
CA LEU A 408 -2.22 -3.65 -5.11
C LEU A 408 -0.87 -2.95 -5.30
N GLY A 409 -0.46 -2.10 -4.36
CA GLY A 409 0.83 -1.40 -4.44
C GLY A 409 1.09 -0.49 -3.25
N LEU A 410 1.32 0.80 -3.50
CA LEU A 410 1.44 1.84 -2.46
C LEU A 410 0.10 2.12 -1.77
N ASP A 411 -1.00 1.91 -2.49
CA ASP A 411 -2.34 1.84 -1.91
C ASP A 411 -2.80 0.37 -1.89
N VAL A 412 -3.65 0.01 -0.93
CA VAL A 412 -4.34 -1.29 -0.93
C VAL A 412 -5.20 -1.39 -2.18
N HIS A 413 -6.13 -0.47 -2.38
CA HIS A 413 -6.85 -0.32 -3.65
C HIS A 413 -6.03 0.58 -4.59
N ASP A 414 -4.94 0.02 -5.13
CA ASP A 414 -3.98 0.78 -5.92
C ASP A 414 -4.55 1.17 -7.28
N VAL A 415 -4.18 2.36 -7.75
CA VAL A 415 -4.49 2.91 -9.07
C VAL A 415 -5.95 2.71 -9.55
N PRO A 416 -6.96 3.16 -8.79
CA PRO A 416 -8.36 2.89 -9.09
C PRO A 416 -8.86 3.51 -10.42
N LYS A 417 -8.08 4.44 -11.00
CA LYS A 417 -8.36 5.08 -12.30
C LYS A 417 -7.92 4.25 -13.50
N VAL A 418 -7.17 3.16 -13.28
CA VAL A 418 -6.78 2.22 -14.34
C VAL A 418 -7.95 1.29 -14.64
N SER A 419 -8.17 1.04 -15.94
CA SER A 419 -9.27 0.19 -16.39
C SER A 419 -9.07 -1.27 -15.96
N ARG A 420 -10.09 -1.86 -15.36
CA ARG A 420 -10.14 -3.29 -15.04
C ARG A 420 -10.51 -4.18 -16.22
N TYR A 421 -10.81 -3.57 -17.38
CA TYR A 421 -11.17 -4.27 -18.62
C TYR A 421 -9.96 -4.46 -19.55
N GLU A 422 -8.80 -3.91 -19.21
CA GLU A 422 -7.57 -4.15 -19.96
C GLU A 422 -6.93 -5.48 -19.56
N PRO A 423 -6.36 -6.23 -20.52
CA PRO A 423 -5.59 -7.43 -20.21
C PRO A 423 -4.50 -7.17 -19.18
N LEU A 424 -4.30 -8.15 -18.30
CA LEU A 424 -3.24 -8.12 -17.29
C LEU A 424 -1.86 -8.09 -17.96
N LYS A 425 -0.93 -7.35 -17.37
CA LYS A 425 0.43 -7.17 -17.90
C LYS A 425 1.47 -7.72 -16.92
N VAL A 426 2.60 -8.17 -17.46
CA VAL A 426 3.76 -8.59 -16.66
C VAL A 426 4.18 -7.46 -15.69
N GLY A 427 4.43 -7.81 -14.44
CA GLY A 427 4.77 -6.87 -13.37
C GLY A 427 3.57 -6.20 -12.68
N GLN A 428 2.35 -6.42 -13.17
CA GLN A 428 1.15 -6.01 -12.42
C GLN A 428 0.97 -6.90 -11.19
N VAL A 429 0.52 -6.31 -10.08
CA VAL A 429 0.14 -7.05 -8.86
C VAL A 429 -1.34 -6.80 -8.59
N ILE A 430 -2.08 -7.88 -8.38
CA ILE A 430 -3.52 -7.87 -8.10
C ILE A 430 -3.82 -8.79 -6.93
N THR A 431 -4.91 -8.55 -6.22
CA THR A 431 -5.50 -9.52 -5.29
C THR A 431 -6.42 -10.49 -6.01
N ILE A 432 -6.57 -11.70 -5.46
CA ILE A 432 -7.59 -12.70 -5.86
C ILE A 432 -8.28 -13.18 -4.58
N GLU A 433 -9.51 -12.68 -4.37
CA GLU A 433 -10.20 -12.69 -3.08
C GLU A 433 -11.68 -13.15 -3.17
N PRO A 434 -12.00 -14.29 -3.76
CA PRO A 434 -13.41 -14.71 -3.75
C PRO A 434 -13.94 -14.84 -2.33
N GLY A 435 -15.20 -14.47 -2.14
CA GLY A 435 -15.89 -14.57 -0.85
C GLY A 435 -17.29 -15.18 -1.00
N LEU A 436 -17.78 -15.71 0.12
CA LEU A 436 -19.13 -16.29 0.23
C LEU A 436 -19.72 -15.89 1.58
N TYR A 437 -20.88 -15.24 1.58
CA TYR A 437 -21.51 -14.67 2.77
C TYR A 437 -22.96 -15.12 2.87
N ILE A 438 -23.23 -16.14 3.69
CA ILE A 438 -24.56 -16.74 3.84
C ILE A 438 -25.29 -16.14 5.03
N PRO A 439 -26.36 -15.35 4.83
CA PRO A 439 -27.07 -14.68 5.89
C PRO A 439 -27.89 -15.65 6.76
N ASN A 440 -28.37 -15.15 7.91
CA ASN A 440 -29.28 -15.89 8.77
C ASN A 440 -30.72 -15.83 8.24
N GLU A 441 -30.96 -16.43 7.09
CA GLU A 441 -32.31 -16.55 6.50
C GLU A 441 -32.79 -18.00 6.55
N GLU A 442 -34.05 -18.20 6.90
CA GLU A 442 -34.65 -19.55 7.02
C GLU A 442 -34.62 -20.35 5.73
N SER A 443 -34.52 -19.68 4.59
CA SER A 443 -34.37 -20.29 3.27
C SER A 443 -33.10 -21.12 3.12
N PHE A 444 -32.03 -20.80 3.84
CA PHE A 444 -30.79 -21.59 3.84
C PHE A 444 -30.80 -22.68 4.90
N PRO A 445 -30.11 -23.81 4.68
CA PRO A 445 -29.88 -24.83 5.72
C PRO A 445 -29.27 -24.20 6.97
N SER A 446 -29.76 -24.56 8.14
CA SER A 446 -29.33 -23.94 9.42
C SER A 446 -27.82 -24.05 9.65
N TYR A 447 -27.20 -25.13 9.19
CA TYR A 447 -25.76 -25.38 9.33
C TYR A 447 -24.86 -24.55 8.38
N PHE A 448 -25.45 -23.81 7.42
CA PHE A 448 -24.76 -22.89 6.54
C PHE A 448 -24.95 -21.40 6.91
N ARG A 449 -25.89 -21.09 7.79
CA ARG A 449 -26.24 -19.70 8.15
C ARG A 449 -25.16 -19.01 8.98
N ASN A 450 -25.10 -17.69 8.88
CA ASN A 450 -24.17 -16.82 9.62
C ASN A 450 -22.69 -17.16 9.33
N VAL A 451 -22.38 -17.53 8.11
CA VAL A 451 -21.01 -17.88 7.72
C VAL A 451 -20.55 -16.93 6.61
N GLY A 452 -19.50 -16.17 6.88
CA GLY A 452 -18.72 -15.42 5.90
C GLY A 452 -17.35 -16.05 5.70
N ILE A 453 -16.96 -16.26 4.44
CA ILE A 453 -15.65 -16.82 4.05
C ILE A 453 -15.04 -15.92 2.99
N ARG A 454 -13.78 -15.51 3.16
CA ARG A 454 -12.94 -14.89 2.13
C ARG A 454 -11.56 -15.52 2.19
N ILE A 455 -11.01 -15.83 1.02
CA ILE A 455 -9.67 -16.40 0.85
C ILE A 455 -8.96 -15.58 -0.21
N GLU A 456 -7.89 -14.90 0.16
CA GLU A 456 -7.21 -13.90 -0.64
C GLU A 456 -5.72 -14.08 -0.68
N ASP A 457 -5.14 -13.90 -1.85
CA ASP A 457 -3.69 -13.83 -2.05
C ASP A 457 -3.33 -12.69 -3.02
N ASP A 458 -2.12 -12.14 -2.81
CA ASP A 458 -1.48 -11.17 -3.70
C ASP A 458 -0.77 -11.89 -4.83
N ILE A 459 -1.12 -11.59 -6.07
CA ILE A 459 -0.62 -12.27 -7.25
C ILE A 459 0.13 -11.31 -8.17
N ALA A 460 1.44 -11.51 -8.31
CA ALA A 460 2.26 -10.83 -9.30
C ALA A 460 2.19 -11.55 -10.65
N ILE A 461 1.82 -10.81 -11.69
CA ILE A 461 1.61 -11.33 -13.04
C ILE A 461 2.96 -11.50 -13.74
N GLY A 462 3.23 -12.71 -14.22
CA GLY A 462 4.32 -13.01 -15.15
C GLY A 462 3.79 -13.27 -16.57
N GLU A 463 4.68 -13.56 -17.53
CA GLU A 463 4.27 -13.84 -18.90
C GLU A 463 3.45 -15.12 -18.96
N ASP A 464 4.07 -16.29 -18.71
CA ASP A 464 3.42 -17.62 -18.75
C ASP A 464 3.16 -18.19 -17.36
N THR A 465 3.39 -17.42 -16.31
CA THR A 465 3.27 -17.84 -14.92
C THR A 465 2.80 -16.69 -14.05
N TYR A 466 2.62 -16.94 -12.77
CA TYR A 466 2.38 -15.95 -11.72
C TYR A 466 3.26 -16.25 -10.50
N THR A 467 3.43 -15.25 -9.64
CA THR A 467 4.05 -15.43 -8.33
C THR A 467 3.04 -15.04 -7.25
N ASN A 468 2.71 -15.96 -6.36
CA ASN A 468 1.93 -15.67 -5.16
C ASN A 468 2.87 -15.01 -4.13
N LEU A 469 2.61 -13.75 -3.80
CA LEU A 469 3.43 -12.97 -2.87
C LEU A 469 3.13 -13.28 -1.40
N THR A 470 2.01 -13.94 -1.12
CA THR A 470 1.50 -14.25 0.23
C THR A 470 1.43 -15.75 0.52
N VAL A 471 2.19 -16.54 -0.23
CA VAL A 471 2.16 -18.02 -0.20
C VAL A 471 2.41 -18.63 1.18
N GLU A 472 3.06 -17.91 2.10
CA GLU A 472 3.29 -18.40 3.47
C GLU A 472 2.01 -18.53 4.29
N ALA A 473 0.99 -17.72 4.03
CA ALA A 473 -0.29 -17.83 4.72
C ALA A 473 -1.01 -19.10 4.25
N VAL A 474 -0.96 -20.16 5.07
CA VAL A 474 -1.61 -21.43 4.71
C VAL A 474 -3.12 -21.24 4.51
N LYS A 475 -3.68 -21.99 3.55
CA LYS A 475 -5.10 -21.92 3.19
C LYS A 475 -5.72 -23.27 2.89
N GLU A 476 -4.90 -24.29 2.71
CA GLU A 476 -5.41 -25.65 2.55
C GLU A 476 -6.00 -26.13 3.87
N ILE A 477 -7.14 -26.80 3.84
CA ILE A 477 -7.86 -27.22 5.05
C ILE A 477 -6.98 -28.06 5.96
N ASP A 478 -6.29 -29.05 5.39
CA ASP A 478 -5.43 -29.95 6.16
C ASP A 478 -4.22 -29.23 6.76
N ASP A 479 -3.66 -28.22 6.06
CA ASP A 479 -2.57 -27.38 6.59
C ASP A 479 -3.07 -26.48 7.73
N LEU A 480 -4.24 -25.86 7.57
CA LEU A 480 -4.87 -25.06 8.62
C LEU A 480 -5.12 -25.88 9.87
N GLU A 481 -5.79 -27.04 9.74
CA GLU A 481 -6.07 -27.94 10.88
C GLU A 481 -4.77 -28.43 11.53
N ASN A 482 -3.75 -28.77 10.72
CA ASN A 482 -2.45 -29.17 11.24
C ASN A 482 -1.78 -28.06 12.07
N VAL A 483 -1.74 -26.83 11.57
CA VAL A 483 -1.16 -25.68 12.29
C VAL A 483 -1.95 -25.40 13.58
N MET A 484 -3.27 -25.42 13.51
CA MET A 484 -4.14 -25.15 14.67
C MET A 484 -4.01 -26.19 15.77
N GLN A 485 -3.79 -27.47 15.42
CA GLN A 485 -3.72 -28.59 16.37
C GLN A 485 -2.31 -28.87 16.87
N ASN A 486 -1.31 -28.76 16.00
CA ASN A 486 0.06 -29.18 16.28
C ASN A 486 1.03 -27.97 16.43
N GLY A 487 0.58 -26.75 16.12
CA GLY A 487 1.45 -25.57 16.12
C GLY A 487 2.39 -25.51 14.91
N LEU A 488 3.39 -24.65 15.00
CA LEU A 488 4.38 -24.41 13.95
C LEU A 488 5.72 -25.07 14.29
N SER A 489 6.34 -25.72 13.30
CA SER A 489 7.70 -26.27 13.40
C SER A 489 8.78 -25.18 13.34
N THR A 490 8.50 -24.05 12.72
CA THR A 490 9.44 -22.93 12.53
C THR A 490 9.14 -21.80 13.51
N LYS A 491 10.21 -21.22 14.09
CA LYS A 491 10.07 -20.02 14.93
C LYS A 491 9.84 -18.80 14.05
N PHE A 492 8.97 -17.92 14.52
CA PHE A 492 8.84 -16.57 13.97
C PHE A 492 9.99 -15.71 14.51
N GLU A 493 10.69 -15.02 13.62
CA GLU A 493 11.73 -14.09 14.01
C GLU A 493 11.10 -12.76 14.36
N GLU A 494 11.26 -12.31 15.61
CA GLU A 494 10.77 -11.04 16.12
C GLU A 494 11.88 -9.99 16.12
N ASP A 495 11.48 -8.72 16.28
CA ASP A 495 12.38 -7.56 16.34
C ASP A 495 13.31 -7.44 15.13
N GLN A 496 12.78 -7.65 13.93
CA GLN A 496 13.51 -7.52 12.69
C GLN A 496 13.88 -6.06 12.42
N VAL A 497 15.18 -5.75 12.48
CA VAL A 497 15.72 -4.38 12.28
C VAL A 497 16.21 -4.12 10.86
N ALA A 498 16.32 -5.17 10.05
CA ALA A 498 16.65 -5.10 8.62
C ALA A 498 15.72 -6.04 7.84
N PRO A 499 14.49 -5.60 7.57
CA PRO A 499 13.46 -6.45 7.02
C PRO A 499 13.69 -6.86 5.55
N LEU A 500 14.56 -6.16 4.80
CA LEU A 500 14.87 -6.43 3.38
C LEU A 500 16.24 -7.04 3.16
#